data_5c4a1ef14f104b193f762bb367357605
#
_entry.id   5c4a1ef14f104b193f762bb367357605
#
_cell.length_a   1.000
_cell.length_b   1.000
_cell.length_c   1.000
_cell.angle_alpha   90.00
_cell.angle_beta   90.00
_cell.angle_gamma   90.00
#
_symmetry.space_group_name_H-M   'P 1'
#
loop_
_entity.id
_entity.type
_entity.pdbx_description
1 polymer ?
#
loop_
_entity_poly.entity_id
_entity_poly.type
_entity_poly.pdbx_seq_one_letter_code
_entity_poly.pdbx_strand_id
1 'polypeptide(L)'
;MRGALKSRVLAIPLGEAPHAAVEQAIARELGPVDITWLDRRDLRHSPWRVIARLLPTRYDRAVLVAPDLSQRRLRLTSFVLALPRAGSRWRIDVHGRREPWRLGRHLAANALPIMRHLAACGLALLAGEALLNLLDRVIRPRQLAAPQARRLLYLRSQLWLGLEGGGSVAHTAGVIGGLQQVGVDVHVVASDRLAGVTAPTHVVVPEMWFDGWPREAEDLAYNVAFFVAAFRTALRVRPHVMYQRHTAFNCSGAVLSRILRVPLVLEFNSSELWKGRYWGGLRLTRVAELVERINLRAADRIIVVSEVLRRQLVAAGVADARVVVNPNAVDPCQFRPDIGGARVRQRLGLESTVVVGFSGTFGAWHGIPTLAAVLPMVAAARPTVRWLLIGDGPLGKLIDQAIEQHDLHGRVCRTGLVPHAEMPAYLAACDVLVSPHGRQVDGGEFFGSPTKLFEYMAAGRPIVASRVGQIADVLVDHVSALLVPPDDPQALCRAIVRLVDDVPLRVALGLAARQAAEQRHTWRQNAERVLECLPQS
;
A
#
# COMPACT_ATOMS: atom_id res chain seq x y z
N MET A 1 -33.96 22.62 -40.71
CA MET A 1 -32.70 22.58 -39.90
C MET A 1 -32.21 21.13 -39.87
N ARG A 2 -31.18 20.79 -40.61
CA ARG A 2 -30.57 19.45 -40.54
C ARG A 2 -29.83 19.33 -39.20
N GLY A 3 -30.29 18.47 -38.29
CA GLY A 3 -29.60 18.19 -37.04
C GLY A 3 -28.18 17.74 -37.35
N ALA A 4 -27.19 18.44 -36.81
CA ALA A 4 -25.78 18.04 -36.90
C ALA A 4 -25.62 16.63 -36.30
N LEU A 5 -25.30 15.66 -37.14
CA LEU A 5 -24.96 14.31 -36.73
C LEU A 5 -23.78 14.41 -35.74
N LYS A 6 -24.01 14.05 -34.48
CA LYS A 6 -22.93 14.01 -33.47
C LYS A 6 -21.86 13.01 -33.92
N SER A 7 -20.59 13.42 -33.88
CA SER A 7 -19.47 12.56 -34.19
C SER A 7 -19.44 11.33 -33.24
N ARG A 8 -19.32 10.13 -33.80
CA ARG A 8 -19.22 8.87 -33.05
C ARG A 8 -17.79 8.66 -32.58
N VAL A 9 -17.58 8.69 -31.29
CA VAL A 9 -16.25 8.52 -30.66
C VAL A 9 -16.20 7.24 -29.86
N LEU A 10 -15.20 6.40 -30.13
CA LEU A 10 -14.86 5.29 -29.24
C LEU A 10 -13.86 5.78 -28.20
N ALA A 11 -14.24 5.79 -26.93
CA ALA A 11 -13.38 6.16 -25.82
C ALA A 11 -12.87 4.91 -25.07
N ILE A 12 -11.55 4.85 -24.88
CA ILE A 12 -10.84 3.75 -24.22
C ILE A 12 -10.12 4.33 -23.00
N PRO A 13 -10.74 4.33 -21.80
CA PRO A 13 -10.11 4.86 -20.61
C PRO A 13 -9.02 3.91 -20.07
N LEU A 14 -7.87 4.45 -19.70
CA LEU A 14 -6.80 3.76 -19.01
C LEU A 14 -6.67 4.30 -17.59
N GLY A 15 -6.73 3.40 -16.61
CA GLY A 15 -6.67 3.76 -15.19
C GLY A 15 -8.06 3.91 -14.58
N GLU A 16 -8.11 4.45 -13.36
CA GLU A 16 -9.34 4.64 -12.57
C GLU A 16 -9.96 6.03 -12.76
N ALA A 17 -9.68 6.69 -13.88
CA ALA A 17 -10.29 8.00 -14.16
C ALA A 17 -11.82 7.88 -14.23
N PRO A 18 -12.58 8.67 -13.45
CA PRO A 18 -14.03 8.66 -13.50
C PRO A 18 -14.51 8.96 -14.93
N HIS A 19 -15.51 8.25 -15.42
CA HIS A 19 -16.08 8.47 -16.77
C HIS A 19 -16.42 9.95 -17.01
N ALA A 20 -16.95 10.64 -16.01
CA ALA A 20 -17.26 12.07 -16.10
C ALA A 20 -16.03 12.94 -16.39
N ALA A 21 -14.87 12.65 -15.82
CA ALA A 21 -13.64 13.40 -16.11
C ALA A 21 -13.12 13.12 -17.52
N VAL A 22 -13.28 11.87 -17.98
CA VAL A 22 -12.93 11.46 -19.35
C VAL A 22 -13.87 12.10 -20.36
N GLU A 23 -15.18 12.14 -20.09
CA GLU A 23 -16.17 12.84 -20.92
C GLU A 23 -15.86 14.33 -21.04
N GLN A 24 -15.53 14.98 -19.91
CA GLN A 24 -15.15 16.39 -19.92
C GLN A 24 -13.89 16.64 -20.76
N ALA A 25 -12.86 15.78 -20.64
CA ALA A 25 -11.64 15.89 -21.43
C ALA A 25 -11.93 15.72 -22.94
N ILE A 26 -12.76 14.74 -23.30
CA ILE A 26 -13.18 14.52 -24.69
C ILE A 26 -14.03 15.68 -25.21
N ALA A 27 -15.01 16.14 -24.43
CA ALA A 27 -15.91 17.22 -24.82
C ALA A 27 -15.18 18.57 -24.98
N ARG A 28 -14.19 18.86 -24.13
CA ARG A 28 -13.35 20.07 -24.28
C ARG A 28 -12.61 20.09 -25.60
N GLU A 29 -12.10 18.92 -26.03
CA GLU A 29 -11.21 18.81 -27.18
C GLU A 29 -11.94 18.55 -28.50
N LEU A 30 -13.10 17.89 -28.47
CA LEU A 30 -13.79 17.41 -29.65
C LEU A 30 -15.19 17.99 -29.84
N GLY A 31 -15.71 18.78 -28.88
CA GLY A 31 -17.08 19.30 -28.87
C GLY A 31 -18.09 18.19 -28.50
N PRO A 32 -19.39 18.45 -28.74
CA PRO A 32 -20.46 17.50 -28.44
C PRO A 32 -20.36 16.26 -29.33
N VAL A 33 -20.16 15.10 -28.72
CA VAL A 33 -19.91 13.80 -29.38
C VAL A 33 -20.82 12.72 -28.80
N ASP A 34 -21.04 11.66 -29.57
CA ASP A 34 -21.68 10.43 -29.10
C ASP A 34 -20.58 9.44 -28.73
N ILE A 35 -20.43 9.13 -27.40
CA ILE A 35 -19.32 8.34 -26.88
C ILE A 35 -19.75 6.90 -26.69
N THR A 36 -19.05 5.99 -27.35
CA THR A 36 -19.10 4.57 -27.08
C THR A 36 -17.92 4.22 -26.17
N TRP A 37 -18.20 3.65 -25.00
CA TRP A 37 -17.18 3.26 -24.04
C TRP A 37 -16.68 1.85 -24.32
N LEU A 38 -15.36 1.67 -24.25
CA LEU A 38 -14.71 0.38 -24.19
C LEU A 38 -14.05 0.23 -22.83
N ASP A 39 -14.73 -0.45 -21.90
CA ASP A 39 -14.20 -0.66 -20.57
C ASP A 39 -13.03 -1.67 -20.60
N ARG A 40 -12.05 -1.42 -19.80
CA ARG A 40 -10.88 -2.28 -19.59
C ARG A 40 -11.27 -3.66 -19.05
N ARG A 41 -12.36 -3.76 -18.29
CA ARG A 41 -12.90 -5.03 -17.79
C ARG A 41 -13.36 -5.92 -18.94
N ASP A 42 -13.96 -5.34 -19.95
CA ASP A 42 -14.43 -6.08 -21.14
C ASP A 42 -13.25 -6.67 -21.91
N LEU A 43 -12.16 -5.91 -22.08
CA LEU A 43 -10.93 -6.40 -22.71
C LEU A 43 -10.26 -7.53 -21.95
N ARG A 44 -10.35 -7.53 -20.60
CA ARG A 44 -9.77 -8.59 -19.77
C ARG A 44 -10.60 -9.87 -19.72
N HIS A 45 -11.91 -9.75 -19.61
CA HIS A 45 -12.79 -10.91 -19.42
C HIS A 45 -13.27 -11.56 -20.72
N SER A 46 -13.35 -10.80 -21.80
CA SER A 46 -13.87 -11.30 -23.08
C SER A 46 -13.21 -10.62 -24.30
N PRO A 47 -11.87 -10.70 -24.47
CA PRO A 47 -11.16 -9.95 -25.52
C PRO A 47 -11.70 -10.25 -26.92
N TRP A 48 -12.04 -11.50 -27.21
CA TRP A 48 -12.58 -11.89 -28.53
C TRP A 48 -13.96 -11.32 -28.81
N ARG A 49 -14.83 -11.22 -27.82
CA ARG A 49 -16.15 -10.57 -27.98
C ARG A 49 -16.01 -9.06 -28.24
N VAL A 50 -15.04 -8.43 -27.56
CA VAL A 50 -14.74 -7.01 -27.78
C VAL A 50 -14.22 -6.79 -29.20
N ILE A 51 -13.26 -7.59 -29.63
CA ILE A 51 -12.72 -7.51 -31.00
C ILE A 51 -13.83 -7.72 -32.04
N ALA A 52 -14.66 -8.75 -31.87
CA ALA A 52 -15.79 -9.03 -32.76
C ALA A 52 -16.81 -7.86 -32.84
N ARG A 53 -17.01 -7.12 -31.74
CA ARG A 53 -17.88 -5.94 -31.67
C ARG A 53 -17.24 -4.71 -32.33
N LEU A 54 -15.94 -4.51 -32.18
CA LEU A 54 -15.23 -3.32 -32.65
C LEU A 54 -14.92 -3.37 -34.15
N LEU A 55 -14.58 -4.54 -34.68
CA LEU A 55 -14.18 -4.70 -36.08
C LEU A 55 -15.24 -4.27 -37.11
N PRO A 56 -16.55 -4.57 -36.96
CA PRO A 56 -17.56 -4.17 -37.94
C PRO A 56 -18.01 -2.71 -37.75
N THR A 57 -17.81 -2.10 -36.58
CA THR A 57 -18.33 -0.79 -36.26
C THR A 57 -17.40 0.32 -36.76
N ARG A 58 -17.95 1.30 -37.44
CA ARG A 58 -17.22 2.50 -37.89
C ARG A 58 -17.39 3.63 -36.90
N TYR A 59 -16.27 4.25 -36.51
CA TYR A 59 -16.22 5.45 -35.68
C TYR A 59 -15.57 6.59 -36.44
N ASP A 60 -15.97 7.83 -36.15
CA ASP A 60 -15.27 8.99 -36.71
C ASP A 60 -13.89 9.13 -36.05
N ARG A 61 -13.85 8.86 -34.74
CA ARG A 61 -12.62 8.96 -33.94
C ARG A 61 -12.52 7.82 -32.93
N ALA A 62 -11.29 7.34 -32.69
CA ALA A 62 -10.96 6.47 -31.57
C ALA A 62 -9.98 7.21 -30.65
N VAL A 63 -10.28 7.24 -29.36
CA VAL A 63 -9.54 8.03 -28.38
C VAL A 63 -9.12 7.13 -27.21
N LEU A 64 -7.82 7.09 -26.95
CA LEU A 64 -7.26 6.48 -25.77
C LEU A 64 -7.05 7.58 -24.72
N VAL A 65 -7.71 7.47 -23.58
CA VAL A 65 -7.58 8.45 -22.51
C VAL A 65 -6.74 7.88 -21.39
N ALA A 66 -5.64 8.56 -21.05
CA ALA A 66 -4.70 8.15 -20.01
C ALA A 66 -4.59 9.25 -18.95
N PRO A 67 -4.22 8.92 -17.71
CA PRO A 67 -3.91 9.92 -16.69
C PRO A 67 -2.77 10.87 -17.12
N ASP A 68 -1.75 10.32 -17.80
CA ASP A 68 -0.62 11.07 -18.33
C ASP A 68 -0.07 10.37 -19.58
N LEU A 69 0.14 11.14 -20.66
CA LEU A 69 0.66 10.63 -21.94
C LEU A 69 2.14 10.20 -21.88
N SER A 70 2.89 10.62 -20.88
CA SER A 70 4.29 10.22 -20.67
C SER A 70 4.46 8.77 -20.19
N GLN A 71 3.37 8.12 -19.77
CA GLN A 71 3.43 6.77 -19.21
C GLN A 71 3.94 5.74 -20.21
N ARG A 72 4.99 5.01 -19.83
CA ARG A 72 5.64 4.00 -20.69
C ARG A 72 4.72 2.86 -21.10
N ARG A 73 3.74 2.51 -20.26
CA ARG A 73 2.70 1.50 -20.59
C ARG A 73 1.91 1.83 -21.86
N LEU A 74 1.82 3.12 -22.24
CA LEU A 74 1.16 3.53 -23.48
C LEU A 74 1.86 3.01 -24.73
N ARG A 75 3.10 2.56 -24.65
CA ARG A 75 3.82 1.96 -25.79
C ARG A 75 3.14 0.70 -26.29
N LEU A 76 2.62 -0.15 -25.39
CA LEU A 76 1.86 -1.35 -25.78
C LEU A 76 0.35 -1.10 -25.83
N THR A 77 -0.21 -0.46 -24.81
CA THR A 77 -1.65 -0.29 -24.74
C THR A 77 -2.21 0.58 -25.87
N SER A 78 -1.40 1.49 -26.46
CA SER A 78 -1.82 2.28 -27.62
C SER A 78 -2.12 1.44 -28.87
N PHE A 79 -1.66 0.19 -28.95
CA PHE A 79 -2.02 -0.69 -30.06
C PHE A 79 -3.51 -1.02 -30.12
N VAL A 80 -4.24 -0.89 -29.01
CA VAL A 80 -5.70 -1.04 -28.99
C VAL A 80 -6.39 -0.06 -29.95
N LEU A 81 -5.77 1.09 -30.21
CA LEU A 81 -6.26 2.07 -31.20
C LEU A 81 -6.18 1.57 -32.64
N ALA A 82 -5.43 0.52 -32.93
CA ALA A 82 -5.39 -0.08 -34.27
C ALA A 82 -6.62 -0.96 -34.56
N LEU A 83 -7.31 -1.46 -33.55
CA LEU A 83 -8.42 -2.40 -33.68
C LEU A 83 -9.70 -1.78 -34.29
N PRO A 84 -10.18 -0.59 -33.87
CA PRO A 84 -11.42 -0.02 -34.38
C PRO A 84 -11.23 0.58 -35.78
N ARG A 85 -12.27 0.48 -36.60
CA ARG A 85 -12.36 1.23 -37.87
C ARG A 85 -12.69 2.69 -37.57
N ALA A 86 -11.66 3.53 -37.41
CA ALA A 86 -11.81 4.95 -37.08
C ALA A 86 -11.14 5.84 -38.12
N GLY A 87 -11.79 6.97 -38.45
CA GLY A 87 -11.26 7.98 -39.36
C GLY A 87 -9.99 8.63 -38.82
N SER A 88 -9.95 8.89 -37.52
CA SER A 88 -8.75 9.40 -36.83
C SER A 88 -8.58 8.75 -35.46
N ARG A 89 -7.32 8.76 -34.96
CA ARG A 89 -6.94 8.12 -33.69
C ARG A 89 -6.11 9.07 -32.86
N TRP A 90 -6.44 9.17 -31.58
CA TRP A 90 -5.84 10.13 -30.66
C TRP A 90 -5.52 9.51 -29.32
N ARG A 91 -4.51 10.05 -28.66
CA ARG A 91 -4.24 9.85 -27.24
C ARG A 91 -4.49 11.18 -26.54
N ILE A 92 -5.22 11.17 -25.43
CA ILE A 92 -5.57 12.36 -24.65
C ILE A 92 -5.23 12.05 -23.18
N ASP A 93 -4.66 13.01 -22.45
CA ASP A 93 -4.56 12.91 -21.00
C ASP A 93 -5.66 13.68 -20.29
N VAL A 94 -5.81 13.44 -18.98
CA VAL A 94 -6.82 14.13 -18.17
C VAL A 94 -6.55 15.65 -18.01
N HIS A 95 -5.35 16.10 -18.38
CA HIS A 95 -4.95 17.52 -18.37
C HIS A 95 -5.21 18.22 -19.71
N GLY A 96 -5.74 17.51 -20.72
CA GLY A 96 -6.09 18.06 -22.02
C GLY A 96 -4.95 18.03 -23.06
N ARG A 97 -3.80 17.40 -22.75
CA ARG A 97 -2.77 17.17 -23.78
C ARG A 97 -3.28 16.13 -24.76
N ARG A 98 -3.09 16.37 -26.06
CA ARG A 98 -3.51 15.45 -27.11
C ARG A 98 -2.39 15.17 -28.10
N GLU A 99 -2.33 13.94 -28.56
CA GLU A 99 -1.39 13.49 -29.58
C GLU A 99 -2.08 12.64 -30.63
N PRO A 100 -1.90 12.92 -31.94
CA PRO A 100 -2.42 12.06 -32.99
C PRO A 100 -1.65 10.74 -32.97
N TRP A 101 -2.38 9.63 -33.05
CA TRP A 101 -1.78 8.30 -33.10
C TRP A 101 -1.83 7.70 -34.50
N ARG A 102 -0.69 7.21 -34.98
CA ARG A 102 -0.54 6.50 -36.26
C ARG A 102 0.30 5.25 -36.05
N LEU A 103 -0.19 4.09 -36.50
CA LEU A 103 0.44 2.78 -36.28
C LEU A 103 1.91 2.77 -36.76
N GLY A 104 2.21 3.24 -37.98
CA GLY A 104 3.57 3.24 -38.51
C GLY A 104 4.54 4.10 -37.71
N ARG A 105 4.15 5.32 -37.31
CA ARG A 105 4.98 6.16 -36.42
C ARG A 105 5.16 5.54 -35.06
N HIS A 106 4.11 4.93 -34.52
CA HIS A 106 4.15 4.31 -33.21
C HIS A 106 5.09 3.09 -33.20
N LEU A 107 5.02 2.25 -34.25
CA LEU A 107 5.94 1.13 -34.44
C LEU A 107 7.38 1.61 -34.59
N ALA A 108 7.64 2.58 -35.47
CA ALA A 108 8.99 3.09 -35.69
C ALA A 108 9.64 3.62 -34.39
N ALA A 109 8.86 4.30 -33.55
CA ALA A 109 9.35 4.85 -32.29
C ALA A 109 9.51 3.82 -31.16
N ASN A 110 8.75 2.72 -31.19
CA ASN A 110 8.65 1.81 -30.04
C ASN A 110 9.02 0.35 -30.31
N ALA A 111 9.25 -0.08 -31.57
CA ALA A 111 9.54 -1.47 -31.88
C ALA A 111 10.76 -2.01 -31.12
N LEU A 112 11.89 -1.31 -31.17
CA LEU A 112 13.11 -1.73 -30.48
C LEU A 112 12.95 -1.75 -28.94
N PRO A 113 12.42 -0.70 -28.29
CA PRO A 113 12.07 -0.77 -26.87
C PRO A 113 11.16 -1.94 -26.52
N ILE A 114 10.10 -2.19 -27.32
CA ILE A 114 9.17 -3.30 -27.10
C ILE A 114 9.89 -4.65 -27.19
N MET A 115 10.66 -4.87 -28.26
CA MET A 115 11.40 -6.13 -28.42
C MET A 115 12.39 -6.37 -27.27
N ARG A 116 13.13 -5.34 -26.87
CA ARG A 116 14.06 -5.44 -25.73
C ARG A 116 13.34 -5.78 -24.44
N HIS A 117 12.19 -5.17 -24.18
CA HIS A 117 11.39 -5.44 -23.00
C HIS A 117 10.84 -6.88 -23.01
N LEU A 118 10.25 -7.31 -24.11
CA LEU A 118 9.76 -8.69 -24.28
C LEU A 118 10.87 -9.72 -24.15
N ALA A 119 12.05 -9.45 -24.73
CA ALA A 119 13.21 -10.32 -24.59
C ALA A 119 13.69 -10.40 -23.12
N ALA A 120 13.73 -9.27 -22.41
CA ALA A 120 14.09 -9.26 -20.99
C ALA A 120 13.09 -10.05 -20.13
N CYS A 121 11.79 -9.90 -20.38
CA CYS A 121 10.74 -10.67 -19.69
C CYS A 121 10.85 -12.16 -20.03
N GLY A 122 11.06 -12.52 -21.30
CA GLY A 122 11.24 -13.89 -21.73
C GLY A 122 12.47 -14.55 -21.09
N LEU A 123 13.60 -13.85 -21.07
CA LEU A 123 14.82 -14.33 -20.42
C LEU A 123 14.63 -14.48 -18.90
N ALA A 124 13.96 -13.53 -18.26
CA ALA A 124 13.67 -13.61 -16.85
C ALA A 124 12.79 -14.82 -16.49
N LEU A 125 11.81 -15.15 -17.32
CA LEU A 125 10.96 -16.33 -17.13
C LEU A 125 11.73 -17.65 -17.38
N LEU A 126 12.55 -17.71 -18.44
CA LEU A 126 13.26 -18.93 -18.81
C LEU A 126 14.45 -19.23 -17.89
N ALA A 127 15.25 -18.22 -17.57
CA ALA A 127 16.46 -18.37 -16.78
C ALA A 127 16.30 -18.06 -15.29
N GLY A 128 15.28 -17.28 -14.92
CA GLY A 128 15.12 -16.77 -13.55
C GLY A 128 14.96 -17.88 -12.53
N GLU A 129 14.11 -18.87 -12.78
CA GLU A 129 13.91 -20.00 -11.86
C GLU A 129 15.18 -20.86 -11.71
N ALA A 130 15.89 -21.11 -12.82
CA ALA A 130 17.14 -21.87 -12.78
C ALA A 130 18.21 -21.14 -11.95
N LEU A 131 18.37 -19.84 -12.16
CA LEU A 131 19.28 -19.00 -11.39
C LEU A 131 18.92 -18.97 -9.91
N LEU A 132 17.64 -18.81 -9.58
CA LEU A 132 17.17 -18.82 -8.19
C LEU A 132 17.38 -20.18 -7.53
N ASN A 133 17.18 -21.30 -8.21
CA ASN A 133 17.49 -22.62 -7.71
C ASN A 133 19.01 -22.78 -7.42
N LEU A 134 19.88 -22.22 -8.26
CA LEU A 134 21.32 -22.20 -8.00
C LEU A 134 21.64 -21.35 -6.78
N LEU A 135 21.09 -20.13 -6.70
CA LEU A 135 21.28 -19.25 -5.54
C LEU A 135 20.78 -19.88 -4.23
N ASP A 136 19.64 -20.56 -4.25
CA ASP A 136 19.10 -21.28 -3.09
C ASP A 136 20.05 -22.40 -2.60
N ARG A 137 20.78 -23.06 -3.50
CA ARG A 137 21.79 -24.07 -3.14
C ARG A 137 23.08 -23.47 -2.58
N VAL A 138 23.48 -22.30 -3.08
CA VAL A 138 24.78 -21.67 -2.74
C VAL A 138 24.65 -20.78 -1.49
N ILE A 139 23.54 -20.06 -1.36
CA ILE A 139 23.34 -19.14 -0.23
C ILE A 139 23.04 -19.94 1.05
N ARG A 140 23.97 -19.88 1.99
CA ARG A 140 23.86 -20.50 3.30
C ARG A 140 23.66 -19.45 4.39
N PRO A 141 23.01 -19.80 5.52
CA PRO A 141 23.01 -18.94 6.69
C PRO A 141 24.44 -18.58 7.09
N ARG A 142 24.65 -17.31 7.38
CA ARG A 142 25.95 -16.80 7.83
C ARG A 142 25.67 -15.64 8.76
N GLN A 143 26.44 -15.53 9.83
CA GLN A 143 26.42 -14.34 10.68
C GLN A 143 27.62 -13.48 10.32
N LEU A 144 27.37 -12.25 9.87
CA LEU A 144 28.39 -11.26 9.62
C LEU A 144 28.36 -10.25 10.76
N ALA A 145 29.52 -9.95 11.35
CA ALA A 145 29.64 -8.88 12.31
C ALA A 145 29.35 -7.52 11.63
N ALA A 146 28.62 -6.67 12.31
CA ALA A 146 28.35 -5.29 11.89
C ALA A 146 29.11 -4.34 12.81
N PRO A 147 30.39 -3.99 12.51
CA PRO A 147 31.07 -2.98 13.29
C PRO A 147 30.30 -1.66 13.11
N GLN A 148 29.96 -0.98 14.18
CA GLN A 148 29.20 0.25 14.29
C GLN A 148 28.48 0.68 12.99
N ALA A 149 27.20 0.39 12.88
CA ALA A 149 26.40 0.63 11.68
C ALA A 149 26.18 2.14 11.44
N ARG A 150 27.20 2.83 10.92
CA ARG A 150 27.11 4.27 10.61
C ARG A 150 26.48 4.57 9.25
N ARG A 151 26.56 3.65 8.29
CA ARG A 151 25.96 3.80 6.95
C ARG A 151 25.12 2.58 6.61
N LEU A 152 23.90 2.82 6.15
CA LEU A 152 22.92 1.80 5.82
C LEU A 152 22.38 2.00 4.41
N LEU A 153 22.31 0.92 3.63
CA LEU A 153 21.64 0.91 2.34
C LEU A 153 20.27 0.24 2.48
N TYR A 154 19.22 1.05 2.34
CA TYR A 154 17.83 0.60 2.39
C TYR A 154 17.35 0.21 0.99
N LEU A 155 16.84 -1.02 0.82
CA LEU A 155 16.39 -1.58 -0.45
C LEU A 155 14.87 -1.82 -0.44
N ARG A 156 14.14 -1.14 -1.32
CA ARG A 156 12.68 -1.25 -1.44
C ARG A 156 12.25 -1.33 -2.91
N SER A 157 11.97 -2.54 -3.37
CA SER A 157 11.53 -2.81 -4.75
C SER A 157 10.02 -3.04 -4.87
N GLN A 158 9.23 -2.41 -4.01
CA GLN A 158 7.77 -2.57 -4.03
C GLN A 158 7.17 -1.90 -5.26
N LEU A 159 6.34 -2.62 -6.01
CA LEU A 159 5.79 -2.17 -7.29
C LEU A 159 4.40 -1.54 -7.19
N TRP A 160 3.96 -1.19 -6.00
CA TRP A 160 2.81 -0.33 -5.77
C TRP A 160 3.29 1.12 -5.83
N LEU A 161 3.21 1.69 -7.02
CA LEU A 161 3.80 3.00 -7.34
C LEU A 161 2.82 4.13 -7.08
N GLY A 162 3.37 5.31 -6.74
CA GLY A 162 2.60 6.54 -6.61
C GLY A 162 1.66 6.58 -5.40
N LEU A 163 1.91 5.76 -4.37
CA LEU A 163 1.19 5.86 -3.11
C LEU A 163 1.70 7.06 -2.31
N GLU A 164 0.89 8.10 -2.23
CA GLU A 164 1.19 9.30 -1.43
C GLU A 164 0.88 9.11 0.06
N GLY A 165 0.20 8.00 0.43
CA GLY A 165 -0.19 7.71 1.80
C GLY A 165 -0.44 6.23 2.06
N GLY A 166 -0.80 5.91 3.30
CA GLY A 166 -1.09 4.56 3.79
C GLY A 166 0.05 3.94 4.60
N GLY A 167 -0.27 2.87 5.33
CA GLY A 167 0.62 2.27 6.32
C GLY A 167 1.99 1.86 5.80
N SER A 168 2.10 1.41 4.54
CA SER A 168 3.39 1.01 3.95
C SER A 168 4.33 2.19 3.69
N VAL A 169 3.78 3.35 3.30
CA VAL A 169 4.57 4.57 3.07
C VAL A 169 5.01 5.17 4.39
N ALA A 170 4.06 5.33 5.33
CA ALA A 170 4.32 5.85 6.67
C ALA A 170 5.35 4.99 7.43
N HIS A 171 5.24 3.65 7.35
CA HIS A 171 6.21 2.72 7.92
C HIS A 171 7.62 2.94 7.33
N THR A 172 7.76 2.95 5.99
CA THR A 172 9.08 3.11 5.36
C THR A 172 9.72 4.45 5.71
N ALA A 173 8.94 5.55 5.65
CA ALA A 173 9.42 6.88 6.03
C ALA A 173 9.81 6.92 7.51
N GLY A 174 9.00 6.30 8.37
CA GLY A 174 9.26 6.22 9.81
C GLY A 174 10.53 5.46 10.15
N VAL A 175 10.76 4.27 9.57
CA VAL A 175 11.98 3.47 9.77
C VAL A 175 13.21 4.25 9.32
N ILE A 176 13.17 4.84 8.12
CA ILE A 176 14.29 5.63 7.58
C ILE A 176 14.55 6.87 8.45
N GLY A 177 13.51 7.62 8.81
CA GLY A 177 13.62 8.79 9.68
C GLY A 177 14.13 8.44 11.08
N GLY A 178 13.67 7.33 11.67
CA GLY A 178 14.16 6.83 12.95
C GLY A 178 15.65 6.47 12.90
N LEU A 179 16.10 5.79 11.85
CA LEU A 179 17.53 5.48 11.66
C LEU A 179 18.37 6.75 11.53
N GLN A 180 17.89 7.78 10.82
CA GLN A 180 18.56 9.07 10.74
C GLN A 180 18.60 9.78 12.11
N GLN A 181 17.52 9.72 12.89
CA GLN A 181 17.48 10.31 14.25
C GLN A 181 18.50 9.70 15.22
N VAL A 182 18.86 8.43 15.02
CA VAL A 182 19.92 7.76 15.83
C VAL A 182 21.31 7.86 15.19
N GLY A 183 21.49 8.74 14.20
CA GLY A 183 22.80 9.07 13.63
C GLY A 183 23.29 8.14 12.52
N VAL A 184 22.41 7.32 11.92
CA VAL A 184 22.75 6.49 10.77
C VAL A 184 22.64 7.27 9.48
N ASP A 185 23.70 7.25 8.65
CA ASP A 185 23.68 7.75 7.28
C ASP A 185 22.96 6.76 6.38
N VAL A 186 21.69 7.07 6.03
CA VAL A 186 20.81 6.17 5.28
C VAL A 186 20.78 6.57 3.81
N HIS A 187 21.10 5.62 2.93
CA HIS A 187 20.91 5.73 1.48
C HIS A 187 19.83 4.77 1.03
N VAL A 188 19.01 5.17 0.07
CA VAL A 188 17.85 4.39 -0.36
C VAL A 188 17.96 4.03 -1.84
N VAL A 189 17.64 2.77 -2.18
CA VAL A 189 17.32 2.37 -3.55
C VAL A 189 15.86 1.91 -3.55
N ALA A 190 15.02 2.58 -4.33
CA ALA A 190 13.58 2.33 -4.32
C ALA A 190 12.99 2.32 -5.74
N SER A 191 11.80 1.75 -5.90
CA SER A 191 11.04 1.74 -7.14
C SER A 191 10.39 3.09 -7.48
N ASP A 192 10.16 3.92 -6.46
CA ASP A 192 9.56 5.25 -6.57
C ASP A 192 10.10 6.21 -5.49
N ARG A 193 9.74 7.48 -5.61
CA ARG A 193 9.97 8.44 -4.52
C ARG A 193 8.93 8.22 -3.43
N LEU A 194 9.38 8.18 -2.20
CA LEU A 194 8.55 7.96 -1.03
C LEU A 194 8.26 9.28 -0.33
N ALA A 195 7.00 9.56 -0.10
CA ALA A 195 6.58 10.71 0.70
C ALA A 195 7.18 10.61 2.11
N GLY A 196 7.70 11.73 2.62
CA GLY A 196 8.30 11.81 3.96
C GLY A 196 9.72 11.25 4.10
N VAL A 197 10.35 10.72 3.02
CA VAL A 197 11.74 10.26 3.04
C VAL A 197 12.66 11.38 2.59
N THR A 198 13.57 11.79 3.49
CA THR A 198 14.60 12.84 3.25
C THR A 198 15.96 12.25 2.86
N ALA A 199 16.18 10.97 3.08
CA ALA A 199 17.42 10.28 2.74
C ALA A 199 17.71 10.30 1.23
N PRO A 200 19.00 10.37 0.81
CA PRO A 200 19.40 10.27 -0.58
C PRO A 200 18.82 9.01 -1.23
N THR A 201 17.94 9.18 -2.21
CA THR A 201 17.20 8.09 -2.83
C THR A 201 17.56 7.95 -4.31
N HIS A 202 18.05 6.77 -4.69
CA HIS A 202 18.19 6.34 -6.07
C HIS A 202 16.93 5.63 -6.53
N VAL A 203 16.16 6.27 -7.42
CA VAL A 203 14.90 5.72 -7.92
C VAL A 203 15.16 4.86 -9.17
N VAL A 204 14.76 3.60 -9.11
CA VAL A 204 14.78 2.65 -10.23
C VAL A 204 13.36 2.46 -10.70
N VAL A 205 12.93 3.27 -11.66
CA VAL A 205 11.56 3.27 -12.15
C VAL A 205 11.27 1.98 -12.93
N PRO A 206 10.28 1.18 -12.54
CA PRO A 206 9.88 0.00 -13.29
C PRO A 206 9.21 0.38 -14.61
N GLU A 207 9.49 -0.39 -15.66
CA GLU A 207 8.78 -0.28 -16.92
C GLU A 207 7.53 -1.16 -16.84
N MET A 208 6.41 -0.59 -16.43
CA MET A 208 5.14 -1.30 -16.33
C MET A 208 4.39 -1.16 -17.66
N TRP A 209 4.45 -2.18 -18.51
CA TRP A 209 3.84 -2.19 -19.83
C TRP A 209 2.57 -3.03 -19.89
N PHE A 210 2.50 -4.06 -19.01
CA PHE A 210 1.37 -4.99 -18.97
C PHE A 210 0.47 -4.77 -17.76
N ASP A 211 -0.81 -5.06 -17.97
CA ASP A 211 -1.79 -5.19 -16.91
C ASP A 211 -2.22 -6.66 -16.81
N GLY A 212 -2.00 -7.26 -15.66
CA GLY A 212 -2.33 -8.66 -15.43
C GLY A 212 -1.16 -9.59 -15.79
N TRP A 213 -1.43 -10.81 -16.27
CA TRP A 213 -0.40 -11.71 -16.79
C TRP A 213 0.03 -11.21 -18.19
N PRO A 214 1.29 -10.96 -18.50
CA PRO A 214 2.51 -11.41 -17.84
C PRO A 214 3.21 -10.35 -16.94
N ARG A 215 2.48 -9.59 -16.14
CA ARG A 215 3.07 -8.56 -15.25
C ARG A 215 4.17 -9.12 -14.35
N GLU A 216 4.01 -10.33 -13.82
CA GLU A 216 5.03 -10.95 -12.96
C GLU A 216 6.36 -11.17 -13.66
N ALA A 217 6.35 -11.36 -15.00
CA ALA A 217 7.57 -11.40 -15.80
C ALA A 217 8.28 -10.03 -15.84
N GLU A 218 7.50 -8.95 -15.90
CA GLU A 218 8.04 -7.59 -15.79
C GLU A 218 8.64 -7.34 -14.41
N ASP A 219 7.94 -7.76 -13.35
CA ASP A 219 8.40 -7.64 -11.98
C ASP A 219 9.72 -8.40 -11.77
N LEU A 220 9.84 -9.58 -12.35
CA LEU A 220 11.05 -10.39 -12.30
C LEU A 220 12.20 -9.75 -13.11
N ALA A 221 11.93 -9.28 -14.33
CA ALA A 221 12.92 -8.58 -15.17
C ALA A 221 13.35 -7.23 -14.52
N TYR A 222 12.41 -6.51 -13.92
CA TYR A 222 12.67 -5.29 -13.17
C TYR A 222 13.66 -5.52 -12.03
N ASN A 223 13.54 -6.63 -11.29
CA ASN A 223 14.43 -6.91 -10.17
C ASN A 223 15.89 -7.16 -10.61
N VAL A 224 16.13 -7.52 -11.86
CA VAL A 224 17.50 -7.54 -12.42
C VAL A 224 18.05 -6.11 -12.54
N ALA A 225 17.26 -5.18 -13.10
CA ALA A 225 17.66 -3.77 -13.17
C ALA A 225 17.84 -3.15 -11.79
N PHE A 226 16.94 -3.47 -10.85
CA PHE A 226 17.03 -3.05 -9.45
C PHE A 226 18.31 -3.56 -8.79
N PHE A 227 18.67 -4.83 -8.99
CA PHE A 227 19.91 -5.40 -8.50
C PHE A 227 21.14 -4.64 -9.01
N VAL A 228 21.21 -4.35 -10.31
CA VAL A 228 22.34 -3.60 -10.92
C VAL A 228 22.46 -2.20 -10.31
N ALA A 229 21.34 -1.50 -10.13
CA ALA A 229 21.32 -0.19 -9.51
C ALA A 229 21.73 -0.24 -8.03
N ALA A 230 21.20 -1.21 -7.28
CA ALA A 230 21.55 -1.43 -5.88
C ALA A 230 23.05 -1.78 -5.72
N PHE A 231 23.61 -2.61 -6.60
CA PHE A 231 25.03 -2.94 -6.61
C PHE A 231 25.92 -1.71 -6.86
N ARG A 232 25.62 -0.92 -7.90
CA ARG A 232 26.35 0.32 -8.19
C ARG A 232 26.27 1.32 -7.03
N THR A 233 25.10 1.43 -6.40
CA THR A 233 24.91 2.28 -5.23
C THR A 233 25.71 1.76 -4.05
N ALA A 234 25.69 0.45 -3.77
CA ALA A 234 26.45 -0.17 -2.70
C ALA A 234 27.97 0.04 -2.86
N LEU A 235 28.52 -0.09 -4.07
CA LEU A 235 29.93 0.18 -4.34
C LEU A 235 30.32 1.65 -4.06
N ARG A 236 29.42 2.58 -4.33
CA ARG A 236 29.65 4.03 -4.11
C ARG A 236 29.52 4.39 -2.63
N VAL A 237 28.45 3.92 -1.99
CA VAL A 237 28.10 4.24 -0.59
C VAL A 237 28.97 3.46 0.39
N ARG A 238 29.37 2.24 0.04
CA ARG A 238 30.09 1.30 0.93
C ARG A 238 29.36 1.14 2.26
N PRO A 239 28.13 0.60 2.26
CA PRO A 239 27.32 0.48 3.47
C PRO A 239 27.94 -0.51 4.46
N HIS A 240 27.72 -0.26 5.74
CA HIS A 240 28.08 -1.19 6.81
C HIS A 240 26.98 -2.24 7.02
N VAL A 241 25.72 -1.91 6.67
CA VAL A 241 24.56 -2.78 6.79
C VAL A 241 23.66 -2.58 5.57
N MET A 242 23.09 -3.65 5.06
CA MET A 242 21.98 -3.63 4.10
C MET A 242 20.68 -3.90 4.83
N TYR A 243 19.66 -3.13 4.53
CA TYR A 243 18.30 -3.31 5.04
C TYR A 243 17.37 -3.52 3.86
N GLN A 244 16.79 -4.70 3.72
CA GLN A 244 15.87 -5.00 2.61
C GLN A 244 14.46 -5.25 3.13
N ARG A 245 13.49 -4.54 2.58
CA ARG A 245 12.09 -4.88 2.74
C ARG A 245 11.73 -6.03 1.80
N HIS A 246 11.16 -7.12 2.34
CA HIS A 246 10.78 -8.29 1.57
C HIS A 246 9.68 -7.98 0.55
N THR A 247 9.85 -8.50 -0.67
CA THR A 247 8.87 -8.48 -1.76
C THR A 247 8.98 -9.75 -2.61
N ALA A 248 7.92 -10.10 -3.36
CA ALA A 248 7.75 -11.39 -4.02
C ALA A 248 8.93 -11.84 -4.90
N PHE A 249 9.58 -10.92 -5.62
CA PHE A 249 10.57 -11.29 -6.65
C PHE A 249 11.94 -10.64 -6.43
N ASN A 250 12.21 -10.04 -5.25
CA ASN A 250 13.47 -9.36 -4.97
C ASN A 250 14.32 -10.10 -3.94
N CYS A 251 15.49 -10.57 -4.37
CA CYS A 251 16.55 -11.10 -3.51
C CYS A 251 17.86 -10.30 -3.63
N SER A 252 17.80 -9.05 -4.08
CA SER A 252 18.99 -8.22 -4.32
C SER A 252 19.88 -8.07 -3.08
N GLY A 253 19.29 -7.78 -1.92
CA GLY A 253 20.05 -7.67 -0.66
C GLY A 253 20.70 -8.98 -0.26
N ALA A 254 20.02 -10.11 -0.45
CA ALA A 254 20.57 -11.43 -0.18
C ALA A 254 21.82 -11.71 -1.00
N VAL A 255 21.77 -11.42 -2.31
CA VAL A 255 22.92 -11.64 -3.21
C VAL A 255 24.04 -10.63 -2.92
N LEU A 256 23.70 -9.34 -2.78
CA LEU A 256 24.69 -8.28 -2.51
C LEU A 256 25.40 -8.46 -1.18
N SER A 257 24.69 -8.88 -0.14
CA SER A 257 25.26 -9.19 1.17
C SER A 257 26.39 -10.24 1.05
N ARG A 258 26.24 -11.24 0.18
CA ARG A 258 27.24 -12.28 -0.04
C ARG A 258 28.42 -11.80 -0.87
N ILE A 259 28.17 -11.04 -1.93
CA ILE A 259 29.22 -10.48 -2.82
C ILE A 259 30.08 -9.47 -2.04
N LEU A 260 29.45 -8.55 -1.32
CA LEU A 260 30.14 -7.43 -0.66
C LEU A 260 30.53 -7.73 0.79
N ARG A 261 30.13 -8.89 1.33
CA ARG A 261 30.36 -9.29 2.72
C ARG A 261 29.84 -8.28 3.73
N VAL A 262 28.63 -7.75 3.46
CA VAL A 262 27.93 -6.79 4.32
C VAL A 262 26.72 -7.49 4.95
N PRO A 263 26.47 -7.33 6.27
CA PRO A 263 25.31 -7.93 6.93
C PRO A 263 23.99 -7.46 6.33
N LEU A 264 23.02 -8.38 6.28
CA LEU A 264 21.67 -8.14 5.79
C LEU A 264 20.64 -8.20 6.92
N VAL A 265 19.93 -7.12 7.12
CA VAL A 265 18.66 -7.08 7.85
C VAL A 265 17.53 -7.24 6.85
N LEU A 266 16.68 -8.23 7.04
CA LEU A 266 15.48 -8.46 6.25
C LEU A 266 14.25 -8.01 7.03
N GLU A 267 13.54 -7.01 6.54
CA GLU A 267 12.22 -6.63 7.05
C GLU A 267 11.17 -7.53 6.40
N PHE A 268 10.54 -8.39 7.19
CA PHE A 268 9.55 -9.37 6.75
C PHE A 268 8.20 -9.08 7.39
N ASN A 269 7.34 -8.36 6.66
CA ASN A 269 6.04 -7.91 7.17
C ASN A 269 4.89 -8.87 6.85
N SER A 270 5.10 -9.80 5.94
CA SER A 270 4.18 -10.87 5.54
C SER A 270 4.83 -11.79 4.53
N SER A 271 4.39 -13.05 4.45
CA SER A 271 4.72 -13.92 3.31
C SER A 271 4.01 -13.45 2.04
N GLU A 272 4.76 -13.31 0.95
CA GLU A 272 4.20 -13.00 -0.35
C GLU A 272 3.38 -14.17 -0.92
N LEU A 273 3.75 -15.41 -0.55
CA LEU A 273 2.98 -16.61 -0.88
C LEU A 273 1.60 -16.60 -0.23
N TRP A 274 1.55 -16.24 1.07
CA TRP A 274 0.30 -16.10 1.79
C TRP A 274 -0.59 -15.03 1.14
N LYS A 275 -0.04 -13.85 0.83
CA LYS A 275 -0.77 -12.80 0.11
C LYS A 275 -1.27 -13.26 -1.25
N GLY A 276 -0.42 -13.94 -2.01
CA GLY A 276 -0.78 -14.49 -3.31
C GLY A 276 -1.93 -15.49 -3.25
N ARG A 277 -1.96 -16.33 -2.21
CA ARG A 277 -3.03 -17.32 -1.99
C ARG A 277 -4.36 -16.68 -1.62
N TYR A 278 -4.36 -15.71 -0.70
CA TYR A 278 -5.58 -15.21 -0.08
C TYR A 278 -6.06 -13.87 -0.63
N TRP A 279 -5.16 -13.04 -1.15
CA TRP A 279 -5.51 -11.77 -1.77
C TRP A 279 -5.44 -11.83 -3.30
N GLY A 280 -4.92 -12.93 -3.84
CA GLY A 280 -4.81 -13.19 -5.27
C GLY A 280 -3.62 -12.50 -5.95
N GLY A 281 -3.47 -12.77 -7.24
CA GLY A 281 -2.51 -12.07 -8.11
C GLY A 281 -1.16 -12.74 -8.27
N LEU A 282 -0.79 -13.78 -7.52
CA LEU A 282 0.49 -14.47 -7.65
C LEU A 282 0.34 -15.78 -8.45
N ARG A 283 0.98 -15.87 -9.61
CA ARG A 283 1.03 -17.06 -10.48
C ARG A 283 2.38 -17.75 -10.48
N LEU A 284 3.48 -16.98 -10.46
CA LEU A 284 4.86 -17.51 -10.36
C LEU A 284 5.17 -17.90 -8.89
N THR A 285 4.31 -18.73 -8.29
CA THR A 285 4.39 -19.11 -6.88
C THR A 285 5.72 -19.76 -6.51
N ARG A 286 6.24 -20.65 -7.39
CA ARG A 286 7.53 -21.31 -7.15
C ARG A 286 8.70 -20.33 -7.16
N VAL A 287 8.68 -19.34 -8.04
CA VAL A 287 9.70 -18.28 -8.08
C VAL A 287 9.66 -17.43 -6.82
N ALA A 288 8.46 -17.04 -6.40
CA ALA A 288 8.28 -16.28 -5.16
C ALA A 288 8.72 -17.08 -3.92
N GLU A 289 8.43 -18.40 -3.88
CA GLU A 289 8.90 -19.30 -2.82
C GLU A 289 10.43 -19.37 -2.74
N LEU A 290 11.10 -19.52 -3.89
CA LEU A 290 12.57 -19.52 -3.95
C LEU A 290 13.14 -18.19 -3.43
N VAL A 291 12.56 -17.06 -3.86
CA VAL A 291 13.00 -15.73 -3.42
C VAL A 291 12.79 -15.54 -1.92
N GLU A 292 11.63 -15.92 -1.38
CA GLU A 292 11.33 -15.83 0.06
C GLU A 292 12.33 -16.69 0.86
N ARG A 293 12.57 -17.92 0.44
CA ARG A 293 13.52 -18.84 1.07
C ARG A 293 14.97 -18.33 1.01
N ILE A 294 15.41 -17.80 -0.15
CA ILE A 294 16.73 -17.19 -0.32
C ILE A 294 16.91 -16.01 0.65
N ASN A 295 15.93 -15.12 0.71
CA ASN A 295 15.97 -13.96 1.60
C ASN A 295 16.03 -14.36 3.07
N LEU A 296 15.17 -15.29 3.50
CA LEU A 296 15.16 -15.80 4.88
C LEU A 296 16.47 -16.51 5.27
N ARG A 297 17.08 -17.26 4.34
CA ARG A 297 18.38 -17.90 4.57
C ARG A 297 19.54 -16.91 4.62
N ALA A 298 19.53 -15.92 3.74
CA ALA A 298 20.62 -14.96 3.63
C ALA A 298 20.68 -13.95 4.76
N ALA A 299 19.54 -13.57 5.34
CA ALA A 299 19.45 -12.52 6.34
C ALA A 299 20.23 -12.88 7.62
N ASP A 300 21.03 -11.97 8.11
CA ASP A 300 21.71 -12.10 9.41
C ASP A 300 20.73 -11.83 10.55
N ARG A 301 19.78 -10.91 10.32
CA ARG A 301 18.63 -10.63 11.19
C ARG A 301 17.37 -10.47 10.36
N ILE A 302 16.25 -10.91 10.91
CA ILE A 302 14.93 -10.82 10.31
C ILE A 302 14.03 -10.02 11.25
N ILE A 303 13.64 -8.83 10.80
CA ILE A 303 12.72 -7.97 11.54
C ILE A 303 11.30 -8.32 11.14
N VAL A 304 10.47 -8.67 12.12
CA VAL A 304 9.04 -8.91 11.94
C VAL A 304 8.22 -7.95 12.79
N VAL A 305 7.01 -7.63 12.35
CA VAL A 305 6.17 -6.62 13.02
C VAL A 305 5.35 -7.18 14.19
N SER A 306 5.33 -8.50 14.39
CA SER A 306 4.52 -9.15 15.43
C SER A 306 5.09 -10.47 15.89
N GLU A 307 4.72 -10.88 17.11
CA GLU A 307 5.05 -12.19 17.66
C GLU A 307 4.38 -13.33 16.85
N VAL A 308 3.24 -13.07 16.24
CA VAL A 308 2.56 -14.02 15.34
C VAL A 308 3.46 -14.38 14.16
N LEU A 309 4.04 -13.37 13.48
CA LEU A 309 4.98 -13.61 12.37
C LEU A 309 6.25 -14.31 12.85
N ARG A 310 6.78 -13.97 14.04
CA ARG A 310 7.94 -14.66 14.60
C ARG A 310 7.64 -16.14 14.76
N ARG A 311 6.54 -16.50 15.41
CA ARG A 311 6.12 -17.90 15.58
C ARG A 311 5.94 -18.62 14.24
N GLN A 312 5.36 -17.97 13.24
CA GLN A 312 5.20 -18.53 11.89
C GLN A 312 6.56 -18.83 11.23
N LEU A 313 7.52 -17.89 11.29
CA LEU A 313 8.85 -18.11 10.73
C LEU A 313 9.64 -19.18 11.46
N VAL A 314 9.57 -19.24 12.78
CA VAL A 314 10.21 -20.28 13.58
C VAL A 314 9.62 -21.66 13.26
N ALA A 315 8.30 -21.76 13.15
CA ALA A 315 7.62 -22.99 12.72
C ALA A 315 7.99 -23.41 11.28
N ALA A 316 8.32 -22.45 10.41
CA ALA A 316 8.86 -22.70 9.07
C ALA A 316 10.36 -23.03 9.04
N GLY A 317 11.02 -23.20 10.21
CA GLY A 317 12.41 -23.61 10.34
C GLY A 317 13.44 -22.47 10.36
N VAL A 318 13.02 -21.23 10.51
CA VAL A 318 13.95 -20.10 10.74
C VAL A 318 14.42 -20.13 12.18
N ALA A 319 15.73 -20.04 12.39
CA ALA A 319 16.30 -20.01 13.74
C ALA A 319 15.79 -18.81 14.55
N ASP A 320 15.22 -19.08 15.72
CA ASP A 320 14.58 -18.08 16.58
C ASP A 320 15.48 -16.89 16.92
N ALA A 321 16.75 -17.14 17.24
CA ALA A 321 17.74 -16.10 17.54
C ALA A 321 17.99 -15.10 16.40
N ARG A 322 17.51 -15.37 15.19
CA ARG A 322 17.63 -14.46 14.04
C ARG A 322 16.39 -13.59 13.85
N VAL A 323 15.27 -13.92 14.49
CA VAL A 323 14.00 -13.22 14.31
C VAL A 323 13.79 -12.26 15.46
N VAL A 324 13.58 -10.99 15.12
CA VAL A 324 13.38 -9.89 16.09
C VAL A 324 12.02 -9.25 15.84
N VAL A 325 11.20 -9.22 16.89
CA VAL A 325 9.92 -8.53 16.84
C VAL A 325 10.13 -7.04 17.05
N ASN A 326 9.80 -6.26 16.03
CA ASN A 326 9.88 -4.80 16.04
C ASN A 326 8.60 -4.20 15.47
N PRO A 327 7.61 -3.90 16.33
CA PRO A 327 6.33 -3.34 15.92
C PRO A 327 6.49 -2.01 15.17
N ASN A 328 5.44 -1.63 14.45
CA ASN A 328 5.32 -0.27 13.93
C ASN A 328 5.42 0.75 15.06
N ALA A 329 5.63 1.99 14.68
CA ALA A 329 5.84 3.10 15.60
C ALA A 329 5.15 4.37 15.08
N VAL A 330 5.33 5.47 15.79
CA VAL A 330 4.78 6.78 15.45
C VAL A 330 5.79 7.88 15.74
N ASP A 331 5.61 9.03 15.09
CA ASP A 331 6.22 10.29 15.52
C ASP A 331 5.25 11.02 16.48
N PRO A 332 5.50 11.04 17.80
CA PRO A 332 4.63 11.69 18.75
C PRO A 332 4.68 13.22 18.67
N CYS A 333 5.64 13.79 17.94
CA CYS A 333 5.66 15.23 17.66
C CYS A 333 4.70 15.59 16.53
N GLN A 334 4.47 14.68 15.59
CA GLN A 334 3.50 14.86 14.52
C GLN A 334 2.06 14.59 15.00
N PHE A 335 1.86 13.53 15.80
CA PHE A 335 0.54 13.16 16.36
C PHE A 335 0.48 13.58 17.83
N ARG A 336 -0.10 14.74 18.10
CA ARG A 336 -0.16 15.32 19.46
C ARG A 336 -1.61 15.58 19.86
N PRO A 337 -1.96 15.47 21.17
CA PRO A 337 -3.31 15.76 21.67
C PRO A 337 -3.74 17.21 21.47
N ASP A 338 -2.79 18.16 21.51
CA ASP A 338 -2.99 19.60 21.38
C ASP A 338 -3.16 20.10 19.93
N ILE A 339 -3.00 19.24 18.94
CA ILE A 339 -3.40 19.54 17.57
C ILE A 339 -4.91 19.67 17.54
N GLY A 340 -5.40 20.87 17.29
CA GLY A 340 -6.81 21.15 17.31
C GLY A 340 -7.58 20.48 16.15
N GLY A 341 -8.65 19.74 16.50
CA GLY A 341 -9.60 19.17 15.52
C GLY A 341 -10.74 20.12 15.12
N ALA A 342 -10.79 21.33 15.70
CA ALA A 342 -11.93 22.24 15.56
C ALA A 342 -12.24 22.61 14.09
N ARG A 343 -11.21 22.89 13.28
CA ARG A 343 -11.41 23.20 11.85
C ARG A 343 -12.00 22.03 11.07
N VAL A 344 -11.59 20.80 11.39
CA VAL A 344 -12.13 19.60 10.77
C VAL A 344 -13.59 19.42 11.19
N ARG A 345 -13.91 19.57 12.48
CA ARG A 345 -15.29 19.52 12.99
C ARG A 345 -16.18 20.55 12.33
N GLN A 346 -15.75 21.80 12.25
CA GLN A 346 -16.49 22.88 11.60
C GLN A 346 -16.78 22.57 10.13
N ARG A 347 -15.74 22.16 9.38
CA ARG A 347 -15.89 21.80 7.95
C ARG A 347 -16.87 20.65 7.71
N LEU A 348 -16.98 19.73 8.67
CA LEU A 348 -17.78 18.51 8.55
C LEU A 348 -19.09 18.55 9.36
N GLY A 349 -19.41 19.68 10.02
CA GLY A 349 -20.64 19.84 10.81
C GLY A 349 -20.68 18.93 12.05
N LEU A 350 -19.55 18.78 12.74
CA LEU A 350 -19.38 17.85 13.87
C LEU A 350 -19.17 18.57 15.22
N GLU A 351 -19.35 19.88 15.31
CA GLU A 351 -18.93 20.72 16.45
C GLU A 351 -19.60 20.33 17.79
N SER A 352 -20.91 20.04 17.75
CA SER A 352 -21.71 19.79 18.97
C SER A 352 -22.00 18.31 19.21
N THR A 353 -21.14 17.40 18.68
CA THR A 353 -21.40 15.97 18.72
C THR A 353 -20.23 15.19 19.32
N VAL A 354 -20.50 13.99 19.83
CA VAL A 354 -19.44 13.02 20.15
C VAL A 354 -19.07 12.29 18.84
N VAL A 355 -17.80 12.35 18.47
CA VAL A 355 -17.30 11.80 17.21
C VAL A 355 -16.55 10.51 17.45
N VAL A 356 -17.04 9.42 16.83
CA VAL A 356 -16.34 8.12 16.80
C VAL A 356 -15.64 7.99 15.46
N GLY A 357 -14.32 7.80 15.47
CA GLY A 357 -13.48 7.81 14.30
C GLY A 357 -12.88 6.46 13.93
N PHE A 358 -12.74 6.22 12.62
CA PHE A 358 -11.93 5.16 12.05
C PHE A 358 -11.06 5.74 10.93
N SER A 359 -9.78 5.33 10.85
CA SER A 359 -8.92 5.68 9.73
C SER A 359 -8.29 4.45 9.09
N GLY A 360 -8.15 4.45 7.77
CA GLY A 360 -7.41 3.44 7.02
C GLY A 360 -8.10 2.95 5.75
N THR A 361 -7.45 2.03 5.05
CA THR A 361 -8.01 1.37 3.86
C THR A 361 -9.22 0.53 4.24
N PHE A 362 -10.31 0.63 3.47
CA PHE A 362 -11.49 -0.21 3.69
C PHE A 362 -11.26 -1.60 3.09
N GLY A 363 -10.34 -2.34 3.71
CA GLY A 363 -9.98 -3.72 3.37
C GLY A 363 -10.48 -4.71 4.40
N ALA A 364 -10.52 -6.00 4.04
CA ALA A 364 -11.02 -7.07 4.89
C ALA A 364 -10.26 -7.16 6.23
N TRP A 365 -8.95 -6.97 6.19
CA TRP A 365 -8.07 -7.02 7.37
C TRP A 365 -8.29 -5.90 8.39
N HIS A 366 -9.02 -4.86 8.03
CA HIS A 366 -9.37 -3.75 8.94
C HIS A 366 -10.72 -3.91 9.63
N GLY A 367 -11.40 -5.06 9.47
CA GLY A 367 -12.67 -5.35 10.11
C GLY A 367 -13.83 -4.49 9.60
N ILE A 368 -13.84 -4.15 8.31
CA ILE A 368 -14.90 -3.32 7.72
C ILE A 368 -16.29 -3.95 7.85
N PRO A 369 -16.47 -5.29 7.73
CA PRO A 369 -17.78 -5.90 8.01
C PRO A 369 -18.28 -5.62 9.44
N THR A 370 -17.42 -5.76 10.43
CA THR A 370 -17.75 -5.46 11.84
C THR A 370 -18.03 -3.97 12.03
N LEU A 371 -17.25 -3.09 11.36
CA LEU A 371 -17.48 -1.64 11.38
C LEU A 371 -18.85 -1.29 10.78
N ALA A 372 -19.21 -1.86 9.63
CA ALA A 372 -20.50 -1.63 8.99
C ALA A 372 -21.67 -2.08 9.88
N ALA A 373 -21.55 -3.25 10.52
CA ALA A 373 -22.56 -3.77 11.42
C ALA A 373 -22.75 -2.94 12.70
N VAL A 374 -21.69 -2.31 13.22
CA VAL A 374 -21.78 -1.52 14.47
C VAL A 374 -22.35 -0.12 14.26
N LEU A 375 -22.30 0.44 13.04
CA LEU A 375 -22.82 1.79 12.76
C LEU A 375 -24.27 1.98 13.23
N PRO A 376 -25.26 1.16 12.80
CA PRO A 376 -26.65 1.29 13.23
C PRO A 376 -26.85 1.03 14.71
N MET A 377 -26.07 0.12 15.30
CA MET A 377 -26.20 -0.23 16.72
C MET A 377 -25.83 0.97 17.62
N VAL A 378 -24.71 1.64 17.31
CA VAL A 378 -24.30 2.85 18.06
C VAL A 378 -25.27 4.00 17.80
N ALA A 379 -25.75 4.16 16.56
CA ALA A 379 -26.73 5.21 16.23
C ALA A 379 -28.06 5.02 16.98
N ALA A 380 -28.50 3.77 17.17
CA ALA A 380 -29.70 3.46 17.97
C ALA A 380 -29.47 3.72 19.48
N ALA A 381 -28.31 3.28 20.00
CA ALA A 381 -27.99 3.45 21.42
C ALA A 381 -27.69 4.90 21.82
N ARG A 382 -27.07 5.68 20.94
CA ARG A 382 -26.66 7.09 21.17
C ARG A 382 -26.88 7.94 19.92
N PRO A 383 -28.09 8.50 19.75
CA PRO A 383 -28.49 9.27 18.57
C PRO A 383 -27.63 10.53 18.31
N THR A 384 -26.95 11.06 19.32
CA THR A 384 -26.07 12.24 19.23
C THR A 384 -24.68 11.91 18.68
N VAL A 385 -24.30 10.63 18.60
CA VAL A 385 -23.00 10.21 18.06
C VAL A 385 -22.95 10.43 16.54
N ARG A 386 -21.80 10.88 16.08
CA ARG A 386 -21.45 10.97 14.66
C ARG A 386 -20.21 10.12 14.38
N TRP A 387 -20.18 9.53 13.21
CA TRP A 387 -19.05 8.76 12.74
C TRP A 387 -18.20 9.58 11.77
N LEU A 388 -16.89 9.51 11.93
CA LEU A 388 -15.90 10.06 11.00
C LEU A 388 -15.06 8.91 10.44
N LEU A 389 -15.36 8.50 9.22
CA LEU A 389 -14.68 7.39 8.53
C LEU A 389 -13.69 7.95 7.50
N ILE A 390 -12.40 7.82 7.82
CA ILE A 390 -11.30 8.43 7.08
C ILE A 390 -10.62 7.34 6.24
N GLY A 391 -10.73 7.44 4.93
CA GLY A 391 -10.17 6.49 4.00
C GLY A 391 -11.18 5.95 3.00
N ASP A 392 -10.71 5.03 2.17
CA ASP A 392 -11.53 4.34 1.17
C ASP A 392 -10.92 2.96 0.86
N GLY A 393 -11.61 2.13 0.08
CA GLY A 393 -11.11 0.84 -0.33
C GLY A 393 -12.17 -0.14 -0.84
N PRO A 394 -11.76 -1.38 -1.17
CA PRO A 394 -12.60 -2.36 -1.84
C PRO A 394 -13.92 -2.67 -1.14
N LEU A 395 -13.94 -2.60 0.20
CA LEU A 395 -15.13 -2.88 1.02
C LEU A 395 -15.93 -1.62 1.39
N GLY A 396 -15.62 -0.45 0.82
CA GLY A 396 -16.37 0.78 1.07
C GLY A 396 -17.86 0.66 0.81
N LYS A 397 -18.25 -0.16 -0.17
CA LYS A 397 -19.66 -0.47 -0.47
C LYS A 397 -20.45 -1.05 0.69
N LEU A 398 -19.81 -1.80 1.62
CA LEU A 398 -20.48 -2.32 2.81
C LEU A 398 -20.89 -1.19 3.77
N ILE A 399 -20.06 -0.17 3.87
CA ILE A 399 -20.38 1.04 4.65
C ILE A 399 -21.53 1.80 4.00
N ASP A 400 -21.48 2.00 2.66
CA ASP A 400 -22.55 2.68 1.94
C ASP A 400 -23.88 1.95 2.08
N GLN A 401 -23.89 0.63 1.94
CA GLN A 401 -25.06 -0.20 2.17
C GLN A 401 -25.62 -0.07 3.59
N ALA A 402 -24.77 -0.06 4.61
CA ALA A 402 -25.21 0.14 5.99
C ALA A 402 -25.84 1.53 6.21
N ILE A 403 -25.27 2.58 5.58
CA ILE A 403 -25.80 3.95 5.64
C ILE A 403 -27.19 4.00 5.03
N GLU A 404 -27.36 3.43 3.84
CA GLU A 404 -28.64 3.43 3.12
C GLU A 404 -29.70 2.59 3.86
N GLN A 405 -29.36 1.36 4.25
CA GLN A 405 -30.31 0.41 4.88
C GLN A 405 -30.83 0.88 6.23
N HIS A 406 -30.05 1.67 6.95
CA HIS A 406 -30.39 2.13 8.31
C HIS A 406 -30.60 3.63 8.43
N ASP A 407 -30.74 4.34 7.31
CA ASP A 407 -30.93 5.80 7.27
C ASP A 407 -29.95 6.56 8.14
N LEU A 408 -28.66 6.26 7.95
CA LEU A 408 -27.58 6.91 8.69
C LEU A 408 -27.01 8.15 7.99
N HIS A 409 -27.70 8.67 6.96
CA HIS A 409 -27.35 9.92 6.33
C HIS A 409 -27.28 11.06 7.39
N GLY A 410 -26.23 11.89 7.30
CA GLY A 410 -25.96 12.93 8.31
C GLY A 410 -25.43 12.43 9.65
N ARG A 411 -25.32 11.09 9.87
CA ARG A 411 -24.69 10.49 11.06
C ARG A 411 -23.31 9.90 10.77
N VAL A 412 -23.03 9.55 9.52
CA VAL A 412 -21.76 8.98 9.07
C VAL A 412 -21.13 9.91 8.04
N CYS A 413 -20.00 10.49 8.38
CA CYS A 413 -19.19 11.30 7.49
C CYS A 413 -18.06 10.43 6.90
N ARG A 414 -18.05 10.22 5.58
CA ARG A 414 -16.96 9.58 4.85
C ARG A 414 -16.12 10.65 4.16
N THR A 415 -14.82 10.67 4.43
CA THR A 415 -13.92 11.69 3.85
C THR A 415 -13.27 11.25 2.54
N GLY A 416 -13.28 9.94 2.23
CA GLY A 416 -12.36 9.41 1.23
C GLY A 416 -10.90 9.45 1.71
N LEU A 417 -9.97 9.42 0.77
CA LEU A 417 -8.54 9.49 1.07
C LEU A 417 -8.16 10.89 1.56
N VAL A 418 -7.42 10.93 2.67
CA VAL A 418 -6.89 12.16 3.26
C VAL A 418 -5.36 12.12 3.21
N PRO A 419 -4.69 13.22 2.83
CA PRO A 419 -3.23 13.32 2.88
C PRO A 419 -2.69 13.03 4.28
N HIS A 420 -1.60 12.27 4.39
CA HIS A 420 -1.03 11.86 5.69
C HIS A 420 -0.69 13.05 6.59
N ALA A 421 -0.27 14.17 6.01
CA ALA A 421 0.03 15.40 6.73
C ALA A 421 -1.20 16.02 7.44
N GLU A 422 -2.41 15.74 6.96
CA GLU A 422 -3.66 16.21 7.57
C GLU A 422 -4.21 15.25 8.62
N MET A 423 -3.79 13.98 8.63
CA MET A 423 -4.30 12.95 9.54
C MET A 423 -4.31 13.36 11.02
N PRO A 424 -3.27 14.05 11.55
CA PRO A 424 -3.29 14.46 12.95
C PRO A 424 -4.52 15.32 13.31
N ALA A 425 -4.93 16.26 12.45
CA ALA A 425 -6.09 17.11 12.68
C ALA A 425 -7.42 16.33 12.62
N TYR A 426 -7.51 15.34 11.71
CA TYR A 426 -8.69 14.47 11.64
C TYR A 426 -8.81 13.54 12.84
N LEU A 427 -7.71 12.97 13.32
CA LEU A 427 -7.71 12.15 14.55
C LEU A 427 -8.04 13.00 15.78
N ALA A 428 -7.53 14.24 15.83
CA ALA A 428 -7.85 15.20 16.87
C ALA A 428 -9.33 15.63 16.87
N ALA A 429 -10.02 15.52 15.74
CA ALA A 429 -11.46 15.77 15.64
C ALA A 429 -12.33 14.64 16.23
N CYS A 430 -11.75 13.47 16.55
CA CYS A 430 -12.46 12.34 17.13
C CYS A 430 -12.39 12.35 18.66
N ASP A 431 -13.46 11.91 19.32
CA ASP A 431 -13.52 11.69 20.77
C ASP A 431 -13.18 10.25 21.15
N VAL A 432 -13.46 9.30 20.26
CA VAL A 432 -13.17 7.86 20.41
C VAL A 432 -12.65 7.36 19.06
N LEU A 433 -11.60 6.54 19.07
CA LEU A 433 -11.07 5.92 17.87
C LEU A 433 -11.26 4.39 17.91
N VAL A 434 -11.61 3.79 16.76
CA VAL A 434 -11.89 2.36 16.69
C VAL A 434 -10.92 1.62 15.76
N SER A 435 -10.49 0.43 16.18
CA SER A 435 -9.58 -0.43 15.44
C SER A 435 -10.11 -1.88 15.43
N PRO A 436 -11.21 -2.15 14.68
CA PRO A 436 -12.00 -3.39 14.77
C PRO A 436 -11.43 -4.51 13.90
N HIS A 437 -10.10 -4.74 13.95
CA HIS A 437 -9.46 -5.78 13.14
C HIS A 437 -10.06 -7.15 13.42
N GLY A 438 -10.31 -7.91 12.35
CA GLY A 438 -10.80 -9.28 12.42
C GLY A 438 -9.66 -10.31 12.41
N ARG A 439 -10.05 -11.58 12.42
CA ARG A 439 -9.12 -12.68 12.13
C ARG A 439 -8.67 -12.61 10.67
N GLN A 440 -7.61 -13.34 10.35
CA GLN A 440 -7.17 -13.47 8.96
C GLN A 440 -8.20 -14.28 8.13
N VAL A 441 -8.17 -14.10 6.80
CA VAL A 441 -9.08 -14.77 5.87
C VAL A 441 -8.94 -16.30 5.87
N ASP A 442 -7.80 -16.82 6.34
CA ASP A 442 -7.56 -18.25 6.53
C ASP A 442 -7.99 -18.76 7.92
N GLY A 443 -8.64 -17.94 8.72
CA GLY A 443 -9.00 -18.21 10.11
C GLY A 443 -7.83 -18.08 11.10
N GLY A 444 -6.63 -17.79 10.62
CA GLY A 444 -5.43 -17.61 11.43
C GLY A 444 -5.45 -16.34 12.27
N GLU A 445 -4.46 -16.22 13.15
CA GLU A 445 -4.27 -15.06 14.00
C GLU A 445 -3.78 -13.86 13.18
N PHE A 446 -4.24 -12.67 13.52
CA PHE A 446 -3.83 -11.42 12.85
C PHE A 446 -2.34 -11.16 13.09
N PHE A 447 -1.55 -11.16 12.03
CA PHE A 447 -0.10 -10.98 12.09
C PHE A 447 0.38 -9.54 11.83
N GLY A 448 -0.52 -8.64 11.43
CA GLY A 448 -0.14 -7.27 11.08
C GLY A 448 0.18 -6.40 12.28
N SER A 449 0.83 -5.27 12.03
CA SER A 449 1.05 -4.17 12.98
C SER A 449 0.46 -2.89 12.37
N PRO A 450 -0.78 -2.51 12.75
CA PRO A 450 -1.44 -1.37 12.14
C PRO A 450 -0.78 -0.05 12.55
N THR A 451 -0.25 0.73 11.61
CA THR A 451 0.35 2.05 11.90
C THR A 451 -0.65 2.99 12.58
N LYS A 452 -1.91 2.96 12.15
CA LYS A 452 -2.99 3.75 12.76
C LYS A 452 -3.13 3.58 14.27
N LEU A 453 -2.81 2.37 14.80
CA LEU A 453 -2.89 2.11 16.23
C LEU A 453 -1.95 3.03 17.02
N PHE A 454 -0.72 3.15 16.56
CA PHE A 454 0.29 4.01 17.18
C PHE A 454 -0.04 5.49 16.99
N GLU A 455 -0.61 5.87 15.85
CA GLU A 455 -1.12 7.23 15.59
C GLU A 455 -2.25 7.59 16.56
N TYR A 456 -3.19 6.66 16.82
CA TYR A 456 -4.28 6.81 17.78
C TYR A 456 -3.76 6.98 19.21
N MET A 457 -2.80 6.12 19.60
CA MET A 457 -2.13 6.21 20.89
C MET A 457 -1.45 7.57 21.05
N ALA A 458 -0.66 7.97 20.05
CA ALA A 458 0.08 9.24 20.07
C ALA A 458 -0.84 10.47 20.09
N ALA A 459 -1.98 10.42 19.42
CA ALA A 459 -3.00 11.47 19.47
C ALA A 459 -3.70 11.57 20.84
N GLY A 460 -3.41 10.67 21.77
CA GLY A 460 -3.99 10.68 23.11
C GLY A 460 -5.51 10.45 23.13
N ARG A 461 -6.05 9.76 22.12
CA ARG A 461 -7.47 9.45 22.01
C ARG A 461 -7.77 8.07 22.60
N PRO A 462 -8.88 7.88 23.33
CA PRO A 462 -9.28 6.56 23.80
C PRO A 462 -9.56 5.64 22.64
N ILE A 463 -9.14 4.39 22.76
CA ILE A 463 -9.18 3.41 21.70
C ILE A 463 -10.10 2.26 22.09
N VAL A 464 -11.00 1.86 21.19
CA VAL A 464 -11.65 0.55 21.24
C VAL A 464 -11.05 -0.30 20.13
N ALA A 465 -10.46 -1.44 20.47
CA ALA A 465 -9.79 -2.30 19.51
C ALA A 465 -10.13 -3.78 19.70
N SER A 466 -10.04 -4.56 18.63
CA SER A 466 -10.14 -6.01 18.71
C SER A 466 -8.92 -6.60 19.42
N ARG A 467 -9.14 -7.58 20.28
CA ARG A 467 -8.10 -8.36 20.98
C ARG A 467 -7.51 -9.40 20.01
N VAL A 468 -6.66 -8.96 19.10
CA VAL A 468 -6.03 -9.81 18.08
C VAL A 468 -4.55 -9.51 17.95
N GLY A 469 -3.73 -10.56 17.81
CA GLY A 469 -2.32 -10.49 17.49
C GLY A 469 -1.60 -9.35 18.19
N GLN A 470 -0.80 -8.61 17.44
CA GLN A 470 0.02 -7.52 17.94
C GLN A 470 -0.77 -6.36 18.57
N ILE A 471 -2.04 -6.17 18.23
CA ILE A 471 -2.89 -5.15 18.89
C ILE A 471 -3.05 -5.47 20.38
N ALA A 472 -3.24 -6.75 20.70
CA ALA A 472 -3.34 -7.21 22.09
C ALA A 472 -2.01 -7.20 22.84
N ASP A 473 -0.87 -7.25 22.10
CA ASP A 473 0.48 -7.16 22.70
C ASP A 473 0.85 -5.70 23.05
N VAL A 474 0.33 -4.74 22.29
CA VAL A 474 0.64 -3.31 22.44
C VAL A 474 -0.30 -2.60 23.40
N LEU A 475 -1.59 -2.91 23.35
CA LEU A 475 -2.61 -2.28 24.18
C LEU A 475 -2.92 -3.11 25.41
N VAL A 476 -3.05 -2.44 26.55
CA VAL A 476 -3.45 -3.06 27.82
C VAL A 476 -4.91 -2.74 28.08
N ASP A 477 -5.74 -3.79 28.19
CA ASP A 477 -7.17 -3.66 28.38
C ASP A 477 -7.50 -2.91 29.68
N HIS A 478 -8.47 -2.02 29.61
CA HIS A 478 -8.90 -1.12 30.71
C HIS A 478 -7.81 -0.16 31.23
N VAL A 479 -6.60 -0.14 30.62
CA VAL A 479 -5.51 0.78 30.98
C VAL A 479 -5.21 1.76 29.86
N SER A 480 -4.94 1.27 28.63
CA SER A 480 -4.64 2.11 27.46
C SER A 480 -5.67 1.98 26.33
N ALA A 481 -6.62 1.05 26.45
CA ALA A 481 -7.72 0.84 25.51
C ALA A 481 -8.84 0.02 26.16
N LEU A 482 -9.98 -0.09 25.46
CA LEU A 482 -10.94 -1.17 25.69
C LEU A 482 -10.75 -2.22 24.60
N LEU A 483 -10.40 -3.44 25.00
CA LEU A 483 -10.19 -4.57 24.08
C LEU A 483 -11.44 -5.45 24.03
N VAL A 484 -11.95 -5.69 22.82
CA VAL A 484 -13.14 -6.51 22.57
C VAL A 484 -12.79 -7.77 21.77
N PRO A 485 -13.60 -8.84 21.82
CA PRO A 485 -13.41 -9.97 20.93
C PRO A 485 -13.44 -9.52 19.46
N PRO A 486 -12.59 -10.13 18.58
CA PRO A 486 -12.68 -9.85 17.16
C PRO A 486 -14.00 -10.33 16.58
N ASP A 487 -14.46 -9.68 15.52
CA ASP A 487 -15.65 -10.01 14.76
C ASP A 487 -16.95 -10.01 15.60
N ASP A 488 -16.96 -9.25 16.73
CA ASP A 488 -18.12 -9.09 17.63
C ASP A 488 -18.60 -7.62 17.62
N PRO A 489 -19.55 -7.25 16.76
CA PRO A 489 -20.09 -5.89 16.70
C PRO A 489 -20.86 -5.49 17.95
N GLN A 490 -21.45 -6.44 18.72
CA GLN A 490 -22.15 -6.18 19.97
C GLN A 490 -21.18 -5.75 21.07
N ALA A 491 -20.05 -6.46 21.23
CA ALA A 491 -19.01 -6.08 22.17
C ALA A 491 -18.38 -4.73 21.78
N LEU A 492 -18.14 -4.52 20.49
CA LEU A 492 -17.63 -3.25 19.98
C LEU A 492 -18.60 -2.09 20.28
N CYS A 493 -19.90 -2.29 20.04
CA CYS A 493 -20.93 -1.29 20.36
C CYS A 493 -20.94 -0.95 21.85
N ARG A 494 -20.98 -1.94 22.74
CA ARG A 494 -20.97 -1.72 24.20
C ARG A 494 -19.75 -0.93 24.65
N ALA A 495 -18.57 -1.26 24.13
CA ALA A 495 -17.33 -0.56 24.47
C ALA A 495 -17.32 0.90 23.97
N ILE A 496 -17.82 1.14 22.76
CA ILE A 496 -17.97 2.50 22.22
C ILE A 496 -18.94 3.31 23.07
N VAL A 497 -20.15 2.77 23.37
CA VAL A 497 -21.17 3.44 24.18
C VAL A 497 -20.61 3.78 25.56
N ARG A 498 -19.88 2.87 26.20
CA ARG A 498 -19.21 3.13 27.48
C ARG A 498 -18.28 4.34 27.40
N LEU A 499 -17.45 4.43 26.33
CA LEU A 499 -16.56 5.58 26.17
C LEU A 499 -17.30 6.87 25.78
N VAL A 500 -18.44 6.78 25.11
CA VAL A 500 -19.29 7.93 24.81
C VAL A 500 -19.84 8.53 26.10
N ASP A 501 -20.26 7.69 27.04
CA ASP A 501 -20.92 8.11 28.29
C ASP A 501 -19.92 8.50 29.39
N ASP A 502 -18.72 7.91 29.43
CA ASP A 502 -17.74 8.06 30.51
C ASP A 502 -16.55 8.94 30.06
N VAL A 503 -16.69 10.26 30.26
CA VAL A 503 -15.64 11.24 29.93
C VAL A 503 -14.35 11.02 30.71
N PRO A 504 -14.40 10.80 32.05
CA PRO A 504 -13.19 10.51 32.84
C PRO A 504 -12.42 9.29 32.30
N LEU A 505 -13.12 8.19 31.95
CA LEU A 505 -12.51 7.01 31.40
C LEU A 505 -11.86 7.30 30.03
N ARG A 506 -12.51 8.09 29.16
CA ARG A 506 -11.92 8.52 27.88
C ARG A 506 -10.56 9.19 28.07
N VAL A 507 -10.51 10.15 29.00
CA VAL A 507 -9.28 10.91 29.28
C VAL A 507 -8.20 9.99 29.84
N ALA A 508 -8.54 9.14 30.81
CA ALA A 508 -7.57 8.22 31.44
C ALA A 508 -6.94 7.26 30.40
N LEU A 509 -7.77 6.60 29.59
CA LEU A 509 -7.28 5.67 28.55
C LEU A 509 -6.44 6.38 27.48
N GLY A 510 -6.86 7.57 27.03
CA GLY A 510 -6.14 8.35 26.05
C GLY A 510 -4.74 8.78 26.54
N LEU A 511 -4.64 9.25 27.79
CA LEU A 511 -3.37 9.63 28.41
C LEU A 511 -2.43 8.43 28.56
N ALA A 512 -2.94 7.29 29.03
CA ALA A 512 -2.13 6.08 29.17
C ALA A 512 -1.66 5.54 27.82
N ALA A 513 -2.52 5.57 26.80
CA ALA A 513 -2.14 5.20 25.44
C ALA A 513 -1.02 6.11 24.90
N ARG A 514 -1.15 7.43 25.09
CA ARG A 514 -0.13 8.41 24.70
C ARG A 514 1.20 8.14 25.39
N GLN A 515 1.19 7.96 26.69
CA GLN A 515 2.40 7.66 27.48
C GLN A 515 3.09 6.38 26.96
N ALA A 516 2.32 5.33 26.68
CA ALA A 516 2.87 4.09 26.11
C ALA A 516 3.50 4.31 24.73
N ALA A 517 2.89 5.15 23.86
CA ALA A 517 3.44 5.48 22.56
C ALA A 517 4.78 6.21 22.67
N GLU A 518 4.86 7.24 23.51
CA GLU A 518 6.07 8.03 23.73
C GLU A 518 7.21 7.22 24.32
N GLN A 519 6.91 6.35 25.27
CA GLN A 519 7.92 5.58 25.99
C GLN A 519 8.45 4.36 25.24
N ARG A 520 7.67 3.78 24.31
CA ARG A 520 8.00 2.45 23.75
C ARG A 520 7.82 2.32 22.24
N HIS A 521 7.10 3.23 21.58
CA HIS A 521 6.67 3.05 20.20
C HIS A 521 6.97 4.25 19.31
N THR A 522 8.11 4.93 19.54
CA THR A 522 8.61 5.97 18.62
C THR A 522 9.48 5.35 17.52
N TRP A 523 9.54 6.00 16.35
CA TRP A 523 10.42 5.56 15.26
C TRP A 523 11.90 5.56 15.65
N ARG A 524 12.31 6.43 16.57
CA ARG A 524 13.66 6.40 17.16
C ARG A 524 13.91 5.08 17.88
N GLN A 525 13.02 4.66 18.79
CA GLN A 525 13.16 3.41 19.52
C GLN A 525 13.06 2.18 18.61
N ASN A 526 12.23 2.27 17.54
CA ASN A 526 12.17 1.24 16.51
C ASN A 526 13.55 1.08 15.83
N ALA A 527 14.21 2.18 15.49
CA ALA A 527 15.55 2.17 14.90
C ALA A 527 16.62 1.68 15.87
N GLU A 528 16.57 2.08 17.15
CA GLU A 528 17.46 1.61 18.20
C GLU A 528 17.41 0.08 18.31
N ARG A 529 16.21 -0.53 18.34
CA ARG A 529 16.04 -2.00 18.34
C ARG A 529 16.64 -2.67 17.09
N VAL A 530 16.55 -2.04 15.92
CA VAL A 530 17.19 -2.55 14.70
C VAL A 530 18.70 -2.55 14.85
N LEU A 531 19.31 -1.53 15.43
CA LEU A 531 20.75 -1.44 15.60
C LEU A 531 21.25 -2.40 16.70
N GLU A 532 20.54 -2.53 17.81
CA GLU A 532 20.86 -3.42 18.92
C GLU A 532 20.86 -4.90 18.51
N CYS A 533 19.96 -5.27 17.59
CA CYS A 533 19.90 -6.66 17.13
C CYS A 533 21.02 -7.05 16.15
N LEU A 534 21.80 -6.10 15.65
CA LEU A 534 22.90 -6.40 14.74
C LEU A 534 23.99 -7.20 15.47
N PRO A 535 24.62 -8.19 14.80
CA PRO A 535 25.73 -8.93 15.38
C PRO A 535 26.89 -7.98 15.70
N GLN A 536 27.24 -7.87 16.96
CA GLN A 536 28.45 -7.16 17.39
C GLN A 536 29.68 -8.03 17.10
N SER A 537 30.78 -7.37 16.74
CA SER A 537 32.06 -8.05 16.45
C SER A 537 32.67 -8.72 17.68
#